data_5c40a17ac60081a45d16495d92a0bfb6
#
_entry.id   5c40a17ac60081a45d16495d92a0bfb6
#
_cell.length_a   1.000
_cell.length_b   1.000
_cell.length_c   1.000
_cell.angle_alpha   90.00
_cell.angle_beta   90.00
_cell.angle_gamma   90.00
#
_symmetry.space_group_name_H-M   'P 1'
#
loop_
_entity.id
_entity.type
_entity.pdbx_description
1 polymer ?
#
loop_
_entity_poly.entity_id
_entity_poly.type
_entity_poly.pdbx_seq_one_letter_code
_entity_poly.pdbx_strand_id
1 'polypeptide(L)'
;LVSGDEKTAGVASAQALLFPYPFAVRDGRVPTLTGLTLHPEDVLDGARPGATLLAGAGLGPCLEAPEAQAKRFRMRLYESSPAFLDRNAELSAEGALAQAMGRTGDALSDMAVLVTGYGRFGRALAKRLKALGADVWVAARREEQRLAARSDGMRAASLSELPALAGRMDMVL
;
A
#
# COMPACT_ATOMS: atom_id res chain seq x y z
N LEU A 1 8.34 -23.01 -9.63
CA LEU A 1 7.90 -23.52 -8.33
C LEU A 1 9.07 -24.30 -7.74
N VAL A 2 9.70 -23.74 -6.72
CA VAL A 2 10.87 -24.35 -6.04
C VAL A 2 10.34 -25.30 -4.97
N SER A 3 10.94 -26.49 -4.81
CA SER A 3 10.58 -27.47 -3.77
C SER A 3 10.89 -26.93 -2.35
N GLY A 4 10.37 -27.56 -1.30
CA GLY A 4 10.60 -27.12 0.08
C GLY A 4 12.08 -26.99 0.44
N ASP A 5 12.91 -27.96 0.04
CA ASP A 5 14.34 -28.00 0.34
C ASP A 5 15.14 -26.95 -0.44
N GLU A 6 14.78 -26.69 -1.71
CA GLU A 6 15.40 -25.63 -2.51
C GLU A 6 15.09 -24.21 -1.99
N LYS A 7 13.92 -24.01 -1.37
CA LYS A 7 13.55 -22.73 -0.76
C LYS A 7 14.45 -22.39 0.42
N THR A 8 14.71 -23.38 1.28
CA THR A 8 15.56 -23.21 2.46
C THR A 8 17.00 -22.91 2.05
N ALA A 9 17.53 -23.63 1.03
CA ALA A 9 18.86 -23.39 0.49
C ALA A 9 19.01 -21.98 -0.12
N GLY A 10 17.99 -21.51 -0.86
CA GLY A 10 17.97 -20.16 -1.43
C GLY A 10 17.99 -19.05 -0.37
N VAL A 11 17.24 -19.22 0.71
CA VAL A 11 17.21 -18.26 1.83
C VAL A 11 18.56 -18.21 2.55
N ALA A 12 19.18 -19.38 2.80
CA ALA A 12 20.44 -19.48 3.52
C ALA A 12 21.63 -18.85 2.76
N SER A 13 21.61 -18.88 1.45
CA SER A 13 22.66 -18.31 0.60
C SER A 13 22.44 -16.83 0.23
N ALA A 14 21.22 -16.31 0.39
CA ALA A 14 20.84 -14.97 -0.05
C ALA A 14 21.60 -13.88 0.71
N GLN A 15 22.16 -12.91 -0.01
CA GLN A 15 22.76 -11.71 0.57
C GLN A 15 21.70 -10.67 0.96
N ALA A 16 20.55 -10.69 0.28
CA ALA A 16 19.42 -9.82 0.54
C ALA A 16 18.11 -10.61 0.42
N LEU A 17 17.17 -10.30 1.31
CA LEU A 17 15.82 -10.85 1.31
C LEU A 17 14.83 -9.71 1.10
N LEU A 18 13.93 -9.90 0.14
CA LEU A 18 12.88 -8.96 -0.21
C LEU A 18 11.56 -9.48 0.34
N PHE A 19 10.97 -8.75 1.28
CA PHE A 19 9.62 -9.02 1.77
C PHE A 19 8.59 -8.22 0.98
N PRO A 20 7.34 -8.72 0.86
CA PRO A 20 6.30 -8.00 0.13
C PRO A 20 5.96 -6.65 0.80
N TYR A 21 5.42 -5.71 0.01
CA TYR A 21 4.89 -4.45 0.51
C TYR A 21 3.43 -4.26 0.04
N PRO A 22 2.51 -3.82 0.91
CA PRO A 22 2.71 -3.66 2.36
C PRO A 22 2.98 -5.02 3.03
N PHE A 23 3.91 -5.02 3.99
CA PHE A 23 4.15 -6.21 4.78
C PHE A 23 3.03 -6.35 5.81
N ALA A 24 2.13 -7.27 5.57
CA ALA A 24 1.05 -7.61 6.49
C ALA A 24 1.18 -9.07 6.87
N VAL A 25 1.34 -9.31 8.17
CA VAL A 25 1.21 -10.65 8.75
C VAL A 25 -0.26 -10.84 9.12
N ARG A 26 -0.91 -11.81 8.52
CA ARG A 26 -2.25 -12.25 8.91
C ARG A 26 -2.14 -13.63 9.54
N ASP A 27 -2.59 -13.77 10.76
CA ASP A 27 -2.52 -15.03 11.51
C ASP A 27 -1.09 -15.63 11.56
N GLY A 28 -0.07 -14.76 11.75
CA GLY A 28 1.33 -15.18 11.78
C GLY A 28 1.92 -15.57 10.43
N ARG A 29 1.26 -15.26 9.29
CA ARG A 29 1.67 -15.72 7.96
C ARG A 29 1.87 -14.56 7.00
N VAL A 30 2.85 -14.70 6.11
CA VAL A 30 3.00 -13.82 4.96
C VAL A 30 2.09 -14.32 3.83
N PRO A 31 1.22 -13.46 3.26
CA PRO A 31 0.41 -13.84 2.11
C PRO A 31 1.29 -14.25 0.92
N THR A 32 1.00 -15.38 0.31
CA THR A 32 1.69 -15.86 -0.89
C THR A 32 0.70 -16.08 -2.04
N LEU A 33 1.16 -15.89 -3.28
CA LEU A 33 0.33 -16.10 -4.47
C LEU A 33 0.00 -17.59 -4.70
N THR A 34 0.79 -18.48 -4.16
CA THR A 34 0.68 -19.93 -4.38
C THR A 34 -0.06 -20.67 -3.26
N GLY A 35 -0.61 -19.94 -2.28
CA GLY A 35 -1.27 -20.55 -1.12
C GLY A 35 -0.31 -21.26 -0.14
N LEU A 36 1.00 -21.11 -0.32
CA LEU A 36 1.99 -21.65 0.61
C LEU A 36 1.89 -20.91 1.95
N THR A 37 1.95 -21.64 3.02
CA THR A 37 2.13 -21.07 4.35
C THR A 37 3.60 -20.66 4.52
N LEU A 38 3.84 -19.38 4.77
CA LEU A 38 5.16 -18.84 5.04
C LEU A 38 5.09 -18.02 6.32
N HIS A 39 5.87 -18.38 7.31
CA HIS A 39 6.05 -17.60 8.52
C HIS A 39 7.30 -16.72 8.38
N PRO A 40 7.25 -15.43 8.74
CA PRO A 40 8.42 -14.56 8.68
C PRO A 40 9.60 -15.12 9.48
N GLU A 41 9.30 -15.72 10.63
CA GLU A 41 10.27 -16.32 11.56
C GLU A 41 11.06 -17.43 10.86
N ASP A 42 10.40 -18.33 10.13
CA ASP A 42 11.07 -19.42 9.40
C ASP A 42 12.04 -18.89 8.36
N VAL A 43 11.67 -17.79 7.68
CA VAL A 43 12.54 -17.13 6.70
C VAL A 43 13.73 -16.48 7.39
N LEU A 44 13.51 -15.81 8.51
CA LEU A 44 14.57 -15.16 9.28
C LEU A 44 15.52 -16.20 9.90
N ASP A 45 14.99 -17.32 10.38
CA ASP A 45 15.78 -18.42 10.93
C ASP A 45 16.64 -19.14 9.87
N GLY A 46 16.12 -19.28 8.67
CA GLY A 46 16.89 -19.82 7.54
C GLY A 46 17.91 -18.83 6.98
N ALA A 47 17.80 -17.52 7.25
CA ALA A 47 18.63 -16.50 6.64
C ALA A 47 20.04 -16.45 7.22
N ARG A 48 21.04 -16.17 6.37
CA ARG A 48 22.43 -15.98 6.80
C ARG A 48 22.58 -14.75 7.70
N PRO A 49 23.48 -14.80 8.70
CA PRO A 49 23.83 -13.64 9.51
C PRO A 49 24.32 -12.47 8.64
N GLY A 50 23.93 -11.25 9.01
CA GLY A 50 24.33 -10.02 8.30
C GLY A 50 23.64 -9.80 6.95
N ALA A 51 22.64 -10.61 6.59
CA ALA A 51 21.85 -10.38 5.37
C ALA A 51 21.15 -9.02 5.42
N THR A 52 20.90 -8.44 4.24
CA THR A 52 20.08 -7.22 4.11
C THR A 52 18.62 -7.60 3.96
N LEU A 53 17.76 -7.03 4.82
CA LEU A 53 16.31 -7.19 4.73
C LEU A 53 15.70 -5.93 4.15
N LEU A 54 15.00 -6.05 3.02
CA LEU A 54 14.16 -5.00 2.45
C LEU A 54 12.71 -5.33 2.78
N ALA A 55 12.07 -4.52 3.60
CA ALA A 55 10.73 -4.80 4.12
C ALA A 55 9.97 -3.54 4.51
N GLY A 56 8.67 -3.68 4.75
CA GLY A 56 7.88 -2.68 5.47
C GLY A 56 8.09 -2.75 6.98
N ALA A 57 7.70 -1.69 7.69
CA ALA A 57 7.82 -1.59 9.16
C ALA A 57 7.13 -2.73 9.92
N GLY A 58 6.10 -3.37 9.29
CA GLY A 58 5.41 -4.52 9.86
C GLY A 58 6.29 -5.76 10.13
N LEU A 59 7.51 -5.83 9.56
CA LEU A 59 8.47 -6.89 9.89
C LEU A 59 9.16 -6.67 11.26
N GLY A 60 9.13 -5.45 11.78
CA GLY A 60 9.81 -5.09 13.05
C GLY A 60 9.57 -6.07 14.19
N PRO A 61 8.32 -6.40 14.53
CA PRO A 61 8.02 -7.35 15.62
C PRO A 61 8.69 -8.72 15.47
N CYS A 62 8.82 -9.23 14.24
CA CYS A 62 9.48 -10.52 13.98
C CYS A 62 11.00 -10.47 14.23
N LEU A 63 11.59 -9.28 14.29
CA LEU A 63 13.02 -9.06 14.56
C LEU A 63 13.34 -8.90 16.05
N GLU A 64 12.33 -8.87 16.91
CA GLU A 64 12.53 -8.75 18.36
C GLU A 64 12.95 -10.09 19.01
N ALA A 65 12.74 -11.20 18.30
CA ALA A 65 13.17 -12.52 18.78
C ALA A 65 14.70 -12.57 18.94
N PRO A 66 15.22 -13.17 20.03
CA PRO A 66 16.66 -13.24 20.30
C PRO A 66 17.47 -13.86 19.14
N GLU A 67 16.91 -14.88 18.49
CA GLU A 67 17.52 -15.59 17.36
C GLU A 67 17.70 -14.66 16.14
N ALA A 68 16.69 -13.83 15.85
CA ALA A 68 16.74 -12.84 14.78
C ALA A 68 17.75 -11.71 15.12
N GLN A 69 17.78 -11.25 16.36
CA GLN A 69 18.74 -10.25 16.85
C GLN A 69 20.18 -10.74 16.76
N ALA A 70 20.43 -12.00 17.10
CA ALA A 70 21.76 -12.61 17.01
C ALA A 70 22.34 -12.61 15.59
N LYS A 71 21.49 -12.61 14.56
CA LYS A 71 21.91 -12.60 13.16
C LYS A 71 22.34 -11.23 12.64
N ARG A 72 22.10 -10.16 13.38
CA ARG A 72 22.54 -8.79 13.06
C ARG A 72 22.17 -8.37 11.62
N PHE A 73 20.91 -8.54 11.24
CA PHE A 73 20.40 -8.14 9.94
C PHE A 73 20.56 -6.65 9.68
N ARG A 74 20.78 -6.28 8.42
CA ARG A 74 20.78 -4.89 7.96
C ARG A 74 19.40 -4.55 7.42
N MET A 75 18.58 -3.82 8.17
CA MET A 75 17.24 -3.43 7.78
C MET A 75 17.25 -2.24 6.82
N ARG A 76 16.47 -2.33 5.75
CA ARG A 76 16.11 -1.26 4.83
C ARG A 76 14.59 -1.22 4.71
N LEU A 77 13.99 -0.14 5.22
CA LEU A 77 12.54 0.02 5.18
C LEU A 77 12.10 0.69 3.87
N TYR A 78 11.06 0.17 3.25
CA TYR A 78 10.44 0.80 2.08
C TYR A 78 9.93 2.21 2.40
N GLU A 79 9.40 2.40 3.61
CA GLU A 79 8.86 3.68 4.09
C GLU A 79 9.95 4.77 4.23
N SER A 80 11.21 4.41 4.24
CA SER A 80 12.32 5.36 4.23
C SER A 80 12.62 5.94 2.85
N SER A 81 11.97 5.43 1.79
CA SER A 81 12.15 5.91 0.41
C SER A 81 10.90 6.65 -0.08
N PRO A 82 10.91 8.02 -0.11
CA PRO A 82 9.80 8.79 -0.67
C PRO A 82 9.45 8.38 -2.10
N ALA A 83 10.46 8.15 -2.94
CA ALA A 83 10.25 7.73 -4.33
C ALA A 83 9.54 6.37 -4.45
N PHE A 84 9.85 5.42 -3.56
CA PHE A 84 9.14 4.15 -3.50
C PHE A 84 7.68 4.36 -3.10
N LEU A 85 7.43 5.16 -2.06
CA LEU A 85 6.08 5.43 -1.57
C LEU A 85 5.22 6.15 -2.62
N ASP A 86 5.82 7.11 -3.34
CA ASP A 86 5.12 7.83 -4.40
C ASP A 86 4.78 6.88 -5.56
N ARG A 87 5.74 6.05 -6.00
CA ARG A 87 5.48 5.06 -7.06
C ARG A 87 4.45 4.01 -6.65
N ASN A 88 4.52 3.54 -5.41
CA ASN A 88 3.53 2.61 -4.88
C ASN A 88 2.12 3.22 -4.83
N ALA A 89 2.00 4.50 -4.46
CA ALA A 89 0.74 5.22 -4.46
C ALA A 89 0.14 5.34 -5.87
N GLU A 90 0.98 5.61 -6.88
CA GLU A 90 0.58 5.66 -8.29
C GLU A 90 0.01 4.32 -8.77
N LEU A 91 0.74 3.21 -8.52
CA LEU A 91 0.29 1.87 -8.90
C LEU A 91 -0.98 1.44 -8.14
N SER A 92 -1.06 1.77 -6.87
CA SER A 92 -2.25 1.49 -6.05
C SER A 92 -3.47 2.26 -6.55
N ALA A 93 -3.28 3.51 -7.00
CA ALA A 93 -4.34 4.32 -7.58
C ALA A 93 -4.85 3.75 -8.91
N GLU A 94 -3.95 3.20 -9.74
CA GLU A 94 -4.34 2.48 -10.97
C GLU A 94 -5.18 1.24 -10.67
N GLY A 95 -4.76 0.45 -9.67
CA GLY A 95 -5.52 -0.73 -9.22
C GLY A 95 -6.91 -0.36 -8.66
N ALA A 96 -6.99 0.70 -7.85
CA ALA A 96 -8.26 1.18 -7.31
C ALA A 96 -9.19 1.69 -8.43
N LEU A 97 -8.64 2.41 -9.40
CA LEU A 97 -9.39 2.88 -10.56
C LEU A 97 -9.95 1.71 -11.39
N ALA A 98 -9.14 0.70 -11.66
CA ALA A 98 -9.57 -0.50 -12.36
C ALA A 98 -10.71 -1.23 -11.63
N GLN A 99 -10.63 -1.32 -10.30
CA GLN A 99 -11.69 -1.89 -9.46
C GLN A 99 -12.97 -1.04 -9.49
N ALA A 100 -12.84 0.28 -9.45
CA ALA A 100 -13.96 1.21 -9.51
C ALA A 100 -14.70 1.06 -10.86
N MET A 101 -13.97 1.12 -11.97
CA MET A 101 -14.51 0.97 -13.33
C MET A 101 -15.16 -0.40 -13.54
N GLY A 102 -14.61 -1.45 -12.96
CA GLY A 102 -15.19 -2.80 -13.07
C GLY A 102 -16.48 -3.01 -12.27
N ARG A 103 -16.85 -2.07 -11.39
CA ARG A 103 -18.04 -2.15 -10.52
C ARG A 103 -19.16 -1.18 -10.90
N THR A 104 -18.90 -0.27 -11.79
CA THR A 104 -19.92 0.63 -12.33
C THR A 104 -20.22 0.26 -13.79
N GLY A 105 -21.47 0.46 -14.21
CA GLY A 105 -21.89 0.36 -15.61
C GLY A 105 -21.81 1.70 -16.33
N ASP A 106 -21.53 2.79 -15.60
CA ASP A 106 -21.58 4.16 -16.10
C ASP A 106 -20.18 4.69 -16.43
N ALA A 107 -20.12 5.68 -17.30
CA ALA A 107 -18.87 6.36 -17.63
C ALA A 107 -18.43 7.24 -16.43
N LEU A 108 -17.17 7.20 -16.07
CA LEU A 108 -16.64 8.03 -14.97
C LEU A 108 -16.81 9.53 -15.21
N SER A 109 -16.85 9.97 -16.49
CA SER A 109 -17.09 11.37 -16.85
C SER A 109 -18.46 11.90 -16.42
N ASP A 110 -19.40 11.02 -16.21
CA ASP A 110 -20.78 11.36 -15.84
C ASP A 110 -21.02 11.22 -14.31
N MET A 111 -19.96 10.87 -13.56
CA MET A 111 -20.05 10.55 -12.14
C MET A 111 -19.49 11.64 -11.26
N ALA A 112 -20.15 11.87 -10.12
CA ALA A 112 -19.63 12.60 -8.98
C ALA A 112 -18.93 11.62 -8.04
N VAL A 113 -17.61 11.73 -7.89
CA VAL A 113 -16.78 10.78 -7.13
C VAL A 113 -16.15 11.45 -5.91
N LEU A 114 -16.39 10.89 -4.74
CA LEU A 114 -15.78 11.33 -3.49
C LEU A 114 -14.57 10.50 -3.13
N VAL A 115 -13.41 11.14 -3.04
CA VAL A 115 -12.16 10.53 -2.56
C VAL A 115 -11.95 10.90 -1.09
N THR A 116 -11.83 9.88 -0.21
CA THR A 116 -11.61 10.07 1.22
C THR A 116 -10.12 10.13 1.54
N GLY A 117 -9.64 11.34 1.83
CA GLY A 117 -8.23 11.62 2.09
C GLY A 117 -7.47 12.15 0.87
N TYR A 118 -6.46 13.00 1.12
CA TYR A 118 -5.61 13.60 0.09
C TYR A 118 -4.13 13.45 0.45
N GLY A 119 -3.75 12.22 0.84
CA GLY A 119 -2.37 11.78 0.95
C GLY A 119 -1.82 11.36 -0.43
N ARG A 120 -0.65 10.71 -0.47
CA ARG A 120 -0.05 10.24 -1.74
C ARG A 120 -1.03 9.45 -2.61
N PHE A 121 -1.67 8.45 -2.04
CA PHE A 121 -2.64 7.60 -2.73
C PHE A 121 -3.87 8.37 -3.19
N GLY A 122 -4.58 9.07 -2.27
CA GLY A 122 -5.80 9.80 -2.62
C GLY A 122 -5.55 10.89 -3.65
N ARG A 123 -4.37 11.56 -3.60
CA ARG A 123 -3.98 12.54 -4.61
C ARG A 123 -3.76 11.91 -5.98
N ALA A 124 -3.06 10.78 -6.03
CA ALA A 124 -2.81 10.05 -7.27
C ALA A 124 -4.12 9.55 -7.91
N LEU A 125 -5.03 9.01 -7.08
CA LEU A 125 -6.35 8.54 -7.52
C LEU A 125 -7.24 9.69 -8.02
N ALA A 126 -7.37 10.76 -7.21
CA ALA A 126 -8.21 11.91 -7.55
C ALA A 126 -7.77 12.59 -8.86
N LYS A 127 -6.47 12.72 -9.10
CA LYS A 127 -5.95 13.27 -10.36
C LYS A 127 -6.31 12.41 -11.57
N ARG A 128 -6.29 11.09 -11.43
CA ARG A 128 -6.69 10.15 -12.51
C ARG A 128 -8.18 10.23 -12.79
N LEU A 129 -9.01 10.23 -11.75
CA LEU A 129 -10.46 10.38 -11.89
C LEU A 129 -10.81 11.70 -12.59
N LYS A 130 -10.16 12.80 -12.18
CA LYS A 130 -10.35 14.09 -12.84
C LYS A 130 -9.92 14.07 -14.32
N ALA A 131 -8.79 13.43 -14.62
CA ALA A 131 -8.32 13.31 -16.01
C ALA A 131 -9.27 12.49 -16.89
N LEU A 132 -10.06 11.59 -16.29
CA LEU A 132 -11.12 10.83 -16.95
C LEU A 132 -12.46 11.58 -17.00
N GLY A 133 -12.50 12.84 -16.53
CA GLY A 133 -13.67 13.70 -16.64
C GLY A 133 -14.65 13.67 -15.45
N ALA A 134 -14.38 12.88 -14.41
CA ALA A 134 -15.25 12.81 -13.23
C ALA A 134 -15.32 14.13 -12.46
N ASP A 135 -16.49 14.45 -11.88
CA ASP A 135 -16.64 15.53 -10.89
C ASP A 135 -16.08 15.09 -9.54
N VAL A 136 -14.81 15.40 -9.30
CA VAL A 136 -14.08 14.88 -8.14
C VAL A 136 -14.22 15.79 -6.93
N TRP A 137 -14.70 15.19 -5.84
CA TRP A 137 -14.71 15.75 -4.51
C TRP A 137 -13.67 15.08 -3.63
N VAL A 138 -13.04 15.85 -2.77
CA VAL A 138 -12.06 15.34 -1.79
C VAL A 138 -12.52 15.68 -0.40
N ALA A 139 -12.72 14.68 0.46
CA ALA A 139 -12.92 14.90 1.88
C ALA A 139 -11.63 14.60 2.65
N ALA A 140 -11.06 15.60 3.33
CA ALA A 140 -9.80 15.45 4.04
C ALA A 140 -9.81 16.15 5.41
N ARG A 141 -9.11 15.52 6.37
CA ARG A 141 -9.01 16.03 7.74
C ARG A 141 -8.23 17.35 7.83
N ARG A 142 -7.05 17.40 7.18
CA ARG A 142 -6.15 18.53 7.27
C ARG A 142 -6.51 19.60 6.25
N GLU A 143 -6.48 20.89 6.70
CA GLU A 143 -6.75 22.03 5.80
C GLU A 143 -5.79 22.10 4.63
N GLU A 144 -4.51 21.83 4.87
CA GLU A 144 -3.47 21.82 3.83
C GLU A 144 -3.82 20.85 2.68
N GLN A 145 -4.38 19.68 3.02
CA GLN A 145 -4.83 18.71 2.02
C GLN A 145 -6.01 19.22 1.21
N ARG A 146 -6.96 19.91 1.87
CA ARG A 146 -8.11 20.52 1.19
C ARG A 146 -7.69 21.65 0.26
N LEU A 147 -6.76 22.50 0.71
CA LEU A 147 -6.19 23.57 -0.12
C LEU A 147 -5.44 22.98 -1.33
N ALA A 148 -4.63 21.93 -1.13
CA ALA A 148 -3.94 21.25 -2.22
C ALA A 148 -4.92 20.64 -3.22
N ALA A 149 -6.01 20.03 -2.76
CA ALA A 149 -7.04 19.47 -3.64
C ALA A 149 -7.72 20.57 -4.48
N ARG A 150 -8.04 21.72 -3.86
CA ARG A 150 -8.59 22.88 -4.58
C ARG A 150 -7.62 23.44 -5.60
N SER A 151 -6.33 23.55 -5.25
CA SER A 151 -5.27 23.99 -6.17
C SER A 151 -5.11 23.04 -7.35
N ASP A 152 -5.28 21.73 -7.13
CA ASP A 152 -5.30 20.71 -8.20
C ASP A 152 -6.65 20.72 -8.99
N GLY A 153 -7.56 21.69 -8.69
CA GLY A 153 -8.83 21.93 -9.38
C GLY A 153 -9.95 20.95 -9.03
N MET A 154 -9.96 20.44 -7.82
CA MET A 154 -11.03 19.56 -7.29
C MET A 154 -11.86 20.32 -6.25
N ARG A 155 -13.06 19.88 -5.98
CA ARG A 155 -13.83 20.35 -4.84
C ARG A 155 -13.29 19.69 -3.57
N ALA A 156 -13.32 20.41 -2.45
CA ALA A 156 -12.79 19.85 -1.21
C ALA A 156 -13.63 20.27 0.00
N ALA A 157 -13.87 19.29 0.86
CA ALA A 157 -14.63 19.40 2.08
C ALA A 157 -13.88 18.80 3.30
N SER A 158 -14.35 19.12 4.50
CA SER A 158 -13.87 18.51 5.72
C SER A 158 -14.49 17.11 5.91
N LEU A 159 -13.89 16.28 6.77
CA LEU A 159 -14.50 14.98 7.10
C LEU A 159 -15.83 15.11 7.84
N SER A 160 -16.09 16.21 8.52
CA SER A 160 -17.39 16.47 9.18
C SER A 160 -18.53 16.65 8.19
N GLU A 161 -18.23 17.04 6.95
CA GLU A 161 -19.21 17.21 5.86
C GLU A 161 -19.47 15.89 5.10
N LEU A 162 -18.67 14.85 5.38
CA LEU A 162 -18.74 13.57 4.68
C LEU A 162 -20.16 12.94 4.68
N PRO A 163 -20.92 12.91 5.80
CA PRO A 163 -22.26 12.31 5.78
C PRO A 163 -23.24 13.02 4.84
N ALA A 164 -23.15 14.34 4.75
CA ALA A 164 -23.99 15.14 3.84
C ALA A 164 -23.57 15.00 2.38
N LEU A 165 -22.28 14.77 2.11
CA LEU A 165 -21.74 14.62 0.77
C LEU A 165 -21.96 13.22 0.21
N ALA A 166 -21.75 12.19 1.01
CA ALA A 166 -21.77 10.80 0.56
C ALA A 166 -23.09 10.41 -0.13
N GLY A 167 -24.23 10.92 0.37
CA GLY A 167 -25.54 10.68 -0.23
C GLY A 167 -25.80 11.39 -1.58
N ARG A 168 -24.84 12.22 -2.03
CA ARG A 168 -24.92 12.98 -3.29
C ARG A 168 -23.89 12.52 -4.30
N MET A 169 -23.08 11.54 -3.95
CA MET A 169 -21.99 11.01 -4.78
C MET A 169 -22.41 9.67 -5.37
N ASP A 170 -22.05 9.46 -6.61
CA ASP A 170 -22.29 8.19 -7.31
C ASP A 170 -21.31 7.13 -6.82
N MET A 171 -20.12 7.56 -6.36
CA MET A 171 -19.07 6.66 -5.88
C MET A 171 -18.29 7.31 -4.74
N VAL A 172 -17.87 6.47 -3.76
CA VAL A 172 -16.98 6.86 -2.66
C VAL A 172 -15.78 5.91 -2.66
N LEU A 173 -14.56 6.48 -2.65
CA LEU A 173 -13.28 5.79 -2.70
C LEU A 173 -12.36 6.22 -1.56
#